data_9161c0a265b1a47386797ccf82a32e81
#
_entry.id   9161c0a265b1a47386797ccf82a32e81
#
_cell.length_a   1.000
_cell.length_b   1.000
_cell.length_c   1.000
_cell.angle_alpha   90.00
_cell.angle_beta   90.00
_cell.angle_gamma   90.00
#
_symmetry.space_group_name_H-M   'P 1'
#
loop_
_entity.id
_entity.type
_entity.pdbx_description
1 polymer ?
#
loop_
_entity_poly.entity_id
_entity_poly.type
_entity_poly.pdbx_seq_one_letter_code
_entity_poly.pdbx_strand_id
1 'polypeptide(L)'
;WLDGAARSPSDVFAGYDDFVRAIRAEYRRTGRYFYDQAGPQARAFDQRTSKEWIDANVANPLLAQALALFETGFFGIEAAEQSAINLFESQVIPYPGADERFRVLGGNDRLISAMAAALPPGSIAAGRELVAAGRAGDGRVRLTLTGESADVVASRVVLALPFTTLREVDYAGLGLPERRTRAVQTLAMGTNAKFYLQFDRPYAESGFGSFFVTDDPSSWYAFDTEKDQDVPDHDAPLLLVYSGGQTGAGYPTSTSEGPAPQTSVTETLAALDRGSTGNPPLSAGYNGKNYLVTWVNNPWVRGSYAGFGPGQYTDFWGYLETPEPGLFFAGEHTSTHSQGYLNGGVESGERAANQVLRGFGSRA
;
A
#
# COMPACT_ATOMS: atom_id res chain seq x y z
N TRP A 1 20.84 -10.53 3.63
CA TRP A 1 21.12 -11.79 2.92
C TRP A 1 20.69 -11.63 1.48
N LEU A 2 21.62 -11.62 0.56
CA LEU A 2 21.34 -11.44 -0.85
C LEU A 2 22.18 -12.40 -1.67
N ASP A 3 21.60 -12.95 -2.71
CA ASP A 3 22.28 -13.84 -3.65
C ASP A 3 22.92 -15.06 -2.93
N GLY A 4 22.16 -15.63 -1.99
CA GLY A 4 22.55 -16.80 -1.21
C GLY A 4 23.67 -16.58 -0.20
N ALA A 5 24.03 -15.33 0.15
CA ALA A 5 25.10 -15.02 1.08
C ALA A 5 24.81 -13.82 1.98
N ALA A 6 25.44 -13.81 3.18
CA ALA A 6 25.49 -12.63 4.01
C ALA A 6 26.33 -11.55 3.30
N ARG A 7 25.80 -10.34 3.22
CA ARG A 7 26.46 -9.18 2.59
C ARG A 7 26.66 -8.08 3.61
N SER A 8 27.78 -7.39 3.55
CA SER A 8 27.96 -6.19 4.37
C SER A 8 27.10 -5.03 3.83
N PRO A 9 26.62 -4.14 4.70
CA PRO A 9 25.94 -2.93 4.24
C PRO A 9 26.79 -2.10 3.26
N SER A 10 28.10 -2.02 3.47
CA SER A 10 29.02 -1.31 2.56
C SER A 10 29.05 -1.91 1.16
N ASP A 11 28.96 -3.23 1.03
CA ASP A 11 28.94 -3.90 -0.27
C ASP A 11 27.62 -3.69 -0.99
N VAL A 12 26.50 -3.82 -0.25
CA VAL A 12 25.15 -3.63 -0.80
C VAL A 12 24.93 -2.20 -1.25
N PHE A 13 25.28 -1.22 -0.42
CA PHE A 13 25.02 0.20 -0.69
C PHE A 13 26.14 0.92 -1.43
N ALA A 14 27.17 0.21 -1.91
CA ALA A 14 28.19 0.80 -2.78
C ALA A 14 27.53 1.40 -4.06
N GLY A 15 27.71 2.71 -4.28
CA GLY A 15 27.12 3.41 -5.42
C GLY A 15 25.71 3.99 -5.17
N TYR A 16 25.19 3.93 -3.96
CA TYR A 16 23.86 4.48 -3.63
C TYR A 16 23.78 5.99 -3.91
N ASP A 17 24.83 6.76 -3.63
CA ASP A 17 24.85 8.19 -3.94
C ASP A 17 24.80 8.47 -5.45
N ASP A 18 25.37 7.61 -6.29
CA ASP A 18 25.29 7.72 -7.75
C ASP A 18 23.87 7.46 -8.22
N PHE A 19 23.22 6.44 -7.68
CA PHE A 19 21.82 6.16 -7.92
C PHE A 19 20.93 7.36 -7.54
N VAL A 20 21.08 7.93 -6.34
CA VAL A 20 20.31 9.09 -5.89
C VAL A 20 20.52 10.30 -6.81
N ARG A 21 21.76 10.54 -7.26
CA ARG A 21 22.04 11.61 -8.22
C ARG A 21 21.36 11.37 -9.57
N ALA A 22 21.39 10.14 -10.06
CA ALA A 22 20.79 9.76 -11.34
C ALA A 22 19.26 9.90 -11.31
N ILE A 23 18.59 9.37 -10.27
CA ILE A 23 17.12 9.43 -10.19
C ILE A 23 16.63 10.87 -9.98
N ARG A 24 17.35 11.69 -9.21
CA ARG A 24 17.03 13.12 -9.07
C ARG A 24 17.21 13.91 -10.37
N ALA A 25 18.19 13.54 -11.19
CA ALA A 25 18.35 14.13 -12.52
C ALA A 25 17.19 13.74 -13.43
N GLU A 26 16.75 12.49 -13.37
CA GLU A 26 15.60 11.99 -14.11
C GLU A 26 14.30 12.69 -13.69
N TYR A 27 14.07 12.85 -12.38
CA TYR A 27 12.92 13.60 -11.86
C TYR A 27 12.83 15.02 -12.44
N ARG A 28 13.96 15.76 -12.44
CA ARG A 28 14.01 17.11 -13.03
C ARG A 28 13.73 17.12 -14.52
N ARG A 29 14.20 16.10 -15.26
CA ARG A 29 14.00 15.96 -16.71
C ARG A 29 12.57 15.57 -17.06
N THR A 30 11.97 14.70 -16.27
CA THR A 30 10.60 14.21 -16.44
C THR A 30 9.58 15.35 -16.27
N GLY A 31 9.81 16.25 -15.30
CA GLY A 31 8.91 17.36 -15.04
C GLY A 31 7.56 16.88 -14.49
N ARG A 32 6.47 17.54 -14.87
CA ARG A 32 5.13 17.22 -14.40
C ARG A 32 4.60 15.97 -15.09
N TYR A 33 4.01 15.06 -14.29
CA TYR A 33 3.43 13.78 -14.75
C TYR A 33 1.93 13.64 -14.43
N PHE A 34 1.25 14.73 -14.06
CA PHE A 34 -0.21 14.75 -13.93
C PHE A 34 -0.87 14.44 -15.28
N TYR A 35 -2.02 13.76 -15.23
CA TYR A 35 -2.73 13.27 -16.43
C TYR A 35 -2.98 14.34 -17.51
N ASP A 36 -3.15 15.60 -17.12
CA ASP A 36 -3.44 16.76 -17.97
C ASP A 36 -2.21 17.64 -18.26
N GLN A 37 -1.05 17.34 -17.65
CA GLN A 37 0.18 18.14 -17.71
C GLN A 37 1.39 17.35 -18.20
N ALA A 38 1.27 16.03 -18.34
CA ALA A 38 2.37 15.16 -18.70
C ALA A 38 2.89 15.44 -20.12
N GLY A 39 4.16 15.84 -20.22
CA GLY A 39 4.88 16.01 -21.47
C GLY A 39 5.41 14.68 -22.04
N PRO A 40 6.04 14.71 -23.25
CA PRO A 40 6.59 13.50 -23.86
C PRO A 40 7.61 12.76 -22.98
N GLN A 41 8.45 13.49 -22.24
CA GLN A 41 9.47 12.95 -21.35
C GLN A 41 8.82 12.17 -20.20
N ALA A 42 7.78 12.75 -19.57
CA ALA A 42 7.05 12.09 -18.49
C ALA A 42 6.39 10.81 -19.00
N ARG A 43 5.71 10.86 -20.14
CA ARG A 43 5.08 9.69 -20.76
C ARG A 43 6.08 8.59 -21.10
N ALA A 44 7.23 8.95 -21.68
CA ALA A 44 8.26 7.99 -22.00
C ALA A 44 8.90 7.35 -20.76
N PHE A 45 9.07 8.12 -19.68
CA PHE A 45 9.59 7.60 -18.42
C PHE A 45 8.58 6.69 -17.73
N ASP A 46 7.31 7.08 -17.71
CA ASP A 46 6.21 6.32 -17.12
C ASP A 46 5.98 4.95 -17.80
N GLN A 47 6.35 4.80 -19.08
CA GLN A 47 6.26 3.50 -19.78
C GLN A 47 7.31 2.49 -19.35
N ARG A 48 8.38 2.92 -18.67
CA ARG A 48 9.41 2.03 -18.15
C ARG A 48 9.00 1.47 -16.79
N THR A 49 9.47 0.28 -16.47
CA THR A 49 9.33 -0.25 -15.11
C THR A 49 10.43 0.26 -14.19
N SER A 50 10.18 0.27 -12.87
CA SER A 50 11.20 0.56 -11.84
C SER A 50 12.40 -0.36 -12.01
N LYS A 51 12.16 -1.67 -12.23
CA LYS A 51 13.23 -2.64 -12.45
C LYS A 51 14.08 -2.36 -13.68
N GLU A 52 13.45 -2.06 -14.83
CA GLU A 52 14.18 -1.72 -16.07
C GLU A 52 15.07 -0.48 -15.89
N TRP A 53 14.57 0.52 -15.14
CA TRP A 53 15.37 1.70 -14.89
C TRP A 53 16.53 1.42 -13.92
N ILE A 54 16.29 0.67 -12.84
CA ILE A 54 17.32 0.26 -11.87
C ILE A 54 18.42 -0.53 -12.60
N ASP A 55 18.07 -1.58 -13.34
CA ASP A 55 19.02 -2.45 -14.04
C ASP A 55 19.88 -1.68 -15.04
N ALA A 56 19.35 -0.65 -15.68
CA ALA A 56 20.06 0.15 -16.67
C ALA A 56 20.98 1.24 -16.05
N ASN A 57 20.76 1.63 -14.79
CA ASN A 57 21.42 2.80 -14.20
C ASN A 57 22.21 2.50 -12.91
N VAL A 58 22.06 1.32 -12.33
CA VAL A 58 22.75 0.90 -11.11
C VAL A 58 23.80 -0.15 -11.44
N ALA A 59 25.07 0.23 -11.33
CA ALA A 59 26.17 -0.66 -11.71
C ALA A 59 26.44 -1.79 -10.71
N ASN A 60 26.15 -1.57 -9.40
CA ASN A 60 26.31 -2.57 -8.38
C ASN A 60 25.11 -3.53 -8.37
N PRO A 61 25.28 -4.83 -8.71
CA PRO A 61 24.15 -5.77 -8.78
C PRO A 61 23.48 -6.01 -7.43
N LEU A 62 24.22 -5.94 -6.33
CA LEU A 62 23.64 -6.09 -4.98
C LEU A 62 22.75 -4.90 -4.63
N LEU A 63 23.18 -3.69 -5.00
CA LEU A 63 22.36 -2.49 -4.82
C LEU A 63 21.11 -2.55 -5.72
N ALA A 64 21.26 -2.95 -6.98
CA ALA A 64 20.13 -3.09 -7.89
C ALA A 64 19.07 -4.07 -7.36
N GLN A 65 19.51 -5.21 -6.83
CA GLN A 65 18.65 -6.20 -6.21
C GLN A 65 17.96 -5.65 -4.94
N ALA A 66 18.73 -5.01 -4.05
CA ALA A 66 18.18 -4.42 -2.82
C ALA A 66 17.14 -3.32 -3.12
N LEU A 67 17.40 -2.47 -4.12
CA LEU A 67 16.44 -1.45 -4.55
C LEU A 67 15.17 -2.06 -5.13
N ALA A 68 15.28 -3.09 -5.96
CA ALA A 68 14.11 -3.78 -6.52
C ALA A 68 13.26 -4.43 -5.42
N LEU A 69 13.89 -5.06 -4.43
CA LEU A 69 13.21 -5.63 -3.26
C LEU A 69 12.52 -4.52 -2.43
N PHE A 70 13.21 -3.40 -2.21
CA PHE A 70 12.65 -2.26 -1.49
C PHE A 70 11.40 -1.71 -2.21
N GLU A 71 11.49 -1.47 -3.52
CA GLU A 71 10.36 -0.98 -4.33
C GLU A 71 9.18 -1.96 -4.29
N THR A 72 9.45 -3.27 -4.43
CA THR A 72 8.40 -4.31 -4.33
C THR A 72 7.70 -4.25 -2.98
N GLY A 73 8.44 -4.12 -1.91
CA GLY A 73 7.85 -4.03 -0.60
C GLY A 73 7.15 -2.72 -0.31
N PHE A 74 7.73 -1.63 -0.77
CA PHE A 74 7.17 -0.30 -0.52
C PHE A 74 5.82 -0.09 -1.23
N PHE A 75 5.66 -0.58 -2.47
CA PHE A 75 4.41 -0.45 -3.24
C PHE A 75 3.53 -1.70 -3.25
N GLY A 76 4.03 -2.83 -2.76
CA GLY A 76 3.29 -4.09 -2.71
C GLY A 76 3.07 -4.77 -4.07
N ILE A 77 3.70 -4.29 -5.14
CA ILE A 77 3.73 -4.90 -6.48
C ILE A 77 5.17 -5.07 -6.94
N GLU A 78 5.43 -6.03 -7.82
CA GLU A 78 6.79 -6.30 -8.28
C GLU A 78 7.43 -5.07 -8.94
N ALA A 79 8.71 -4.80 -8.67
CA ALA A 79 9.44 -3.70 -9.29
C ALA A 79 9.42 -3.76 -10.84
N ALA A 80 9.23 -4.96 -11.40
CA ALA A 80 9.07 -5.20 -12.84
C ALA A 80 7.66 -4.87 -13.37
N GLU A 81 6.70 -4.60 -12.49
CA GLU A 81 5.31 -4.27 -12.81
C GLU A 81 4.97 -2.82 -12.43
N GLN A 82 5.87 -2.14 -11.73
CA GLN A 82 5.71 -0.76 -11.32
C GLN A 82 6.19 0.21 -12.40
N SER A 83 5.53 1.37 -12.54
CA SER A 83 6.09 2.51 -13.28
C SER A 83 7.39 2.99 -12.64
N ALA A 84 8.37 3.37 -13.46
CA ALA A 84 9.61 3.98 -12.97
C ALA A 84 9.38 5.32 -12.23
N ILE A 85 8.23 5.97 -12.38
CA ILE A 85 7.85 7.16 -11.59
C ILE A 85 7.72 6.82 -10.10
N ASN A 86 7.41 5.58 -9.72
CA ASN A 86 7.42 5.15 -8.32
C ASN A 86 8.77 5.42 -7.64
N LEU A 87 9.89 5.34 -8.37
CA LEU A 87 11.21 5.72 -7.84
C LEU A 87 11.30 7.21 -7.43
N PHE A 88 10.50 8.09 -8.00
CA PHE A 88 10.44 9.48 -7.54
C PHE A 88 9.73 9.57 -6.19
N GLU A 89 8.62 8.87 -6.05
CA GLU A 89 7.82 8.85 -4.85
C GLU A 89 8.59 8.22 -3.66
N SER A 90 9.32 7.13 -3.91
CA SER A 90 10.06 6.42 -2.86
C SER A 90 11.42 7.05 -2.53
N GLN A 91 12.10 7.69 -3.48
CA GLN A 91 13.52 8.07 -3.34
C GLN A 91 13.80 9.57 -3.47
N VAL A 92 12.88 10.36 -4.00
CA VAL A 92 13.14 11.77 -4.34
C VAL A 92 12.20 12.73 -3.64
N ILE A 93 10.90 12.43 -3.63
CA ILE A 93 9.86 13.33 -3.11
C ILE A 93 9.81 13.20 -1.60
N PRO A 94 10.06 14.29 -0.85
CA PRO A 94 9.91 14.24 0.60
C PRO A 94 8.43 14.25 0.97
N TYR A 95 8.05 13.38 1.91
CA TYR A 95 6.75 13.42 2.58
C TYR A 95 6.92 14.09 3.94
N PRO A 96 6.71 15.40 4.08
CA PRO A 96 6.86 16.08 5.37
C PRO A 96 5.92 15.47 6.41
N GLY A 97 6.49 15.03 7.54
CA GLY A 97 5.71 14.41 8.62
C GLY A 97 5.42 12.92 8.44
N ALA A 98 5.93 12.28 7.38
CA ALA A 98 5.86 10.83 7.18
C ALA A 98 7.06 10.08 7.80
N ASP A 99 7.56 10.57 8.93
CA ASP A 99 8.69 9.96 9.65
C ASP A 99 8.27 8.83 10.62
N GLU A 100 6.96 8.55 10.68
CA GLU A 100 6.34 7.47 11.46
C GLU A 100 6.77 7.41 12.94
N ARG A 101 7.15 8.56 13.52
CA ARG A 101 7.62 8.66 14.92
C ARG A 101 6.57 8.34 15.96
N PHE A 102 5.29 8.46 15.61
CA PHE A 102 4.19 8.30 16.55
C PHE A 102 3.37 7.06 16.20
N ARG A 103 2.87 6.43 17.23
CA ARG A 103 1.90 5.33 17.14
C ARG A 103 0.63 5.72 17.89
N VAL A 104 -0.51 5.31 17.38
CA VAL A 104 -1.79 5.49 18.11
C VAL A 104 -1.86 4.42 19.19
N LEU A 105 -1.84 4.85 20.45
CA LEU A 105 -1.97 3.94 21.57
C LEU A 105 -3.29 3.16 21.49
N GLY A 106 -3.19 1.84 21.43
CA GLY A 106 -4.32 0.93 21.25
C GLY A 106 -4.72 0.67 19.80
N GLY A 107 -3.90 1.11 18.82
CA GLY A 107 -4.08 0.78 17.40
C GLY A 107 -4.68 1.92 16.55
N ASN A 108 -4.40 1.89 15.25
CA ASN A 108 -4.86 2.92 14.31
C ASN A 108 -6.38 2.88 14.06
N ASP A 109 -7.05 1.77 14.34
CA ASP A 109 -8.51 1.61 14.28
C ASP A 109 -9.26 2.55 15.23
N ARG A 110 -8.58 3.00 16.31
CA ARG A 110 -9.14 4.02 17.21
C ARG A 110 -9.45 5.34 16.52
N LEU A 111 -8.68 5.69 15.49
CA LEU A 111 -8.95 6.88 14.68
C LEU A 111 -10.31 6.75 13.98
N ILE A 112 -10.54 5.61 13.34
CA ILE A 112 -11.80 5.32 12.63
C ILE A 112 -12.97 5.25 13.61
N SER A 113 -12.77 4.58 14.75
CA SER A 113 -13.80 4.46 15.79
C SER A 113 -14.19 5.82 16.38
N ALA A 114 -13.22 6.71 16.61
CA ALA A 114 -13.47 8.06 17.11
C ALA A 114 -14.24 8.92 16.08
N MET A 115 -13.87 8.85 14.80
CA MET A 115 -14.61 9.55 13.73
C MET A 115 -16.04 9.02 13.61
N ALA A 116 -16.23 7.71 13.68
CA ALA A 116 -17.57 7.09 13.63
C ALA A 116 -18.44 7.54 14.83
N ALA A 117 -17.86 7.59 16.03
CA ALA A 117 -18.57 8.01 17.24
C ALA A 117 -18.96 9.50 17.23
N ALA A 118 -18.27 10.33 16.45
CA ALA A 118 -18.59 11.76 16.28
C ALA A 118 -19.77 12.03 15.33
N LEU A 119 -20.21 11.03 14.58
CA LEU A 119 -21.34 11.16 13.64
C LEU A 119 -22.68 11.06 14.38
N PRO A 120 -23.73 11.74 13.91
CA PRO A 120 -25.07 11.58 14.46
C PRO A 120 -25.54 10.12 14.43
N PRO A 121 -26.32 9.69 15.42
CA PRO A 121 -26.89 8.34 15.43
C PRO A 121 -27.63 8.03 14.13
N GLY A 122 -27.40 6.82 13.58
CA GLY A 122 -28.03 6.39 12.32
C GLY A 122 -27.34 6.86 11.04
N SER A 123 -26.21 7.59 11.15
CA SER A 123 -25.39 7.99 9.99
C SER A 123 -24.66 6.81 9.35
N ILE A 124 -24.44 5.72 10.09
CA ILE A 124 -23.72 4.53 9.63
C ILE A 124 -24.68 3.34 9.58
N ALA A 125 -24.76 2.70 8.43
CA ALA A 125 -25.49 1.44 8.24
C ALA A 125 -24.51 0.34 7.84
N ALA A 126 -24.05 -0.43 8.80
CA ALA A 126 -23.16 -1.57 8.56
C ALA A 126 -23.93 -2.79 8.01
N GLY A 127 -23.20 -3.77 7.46
CA GLY A 127 -23.79 -4.98 6.89
C GLY A 127 -24.55 -4.73 5.59
N ARG A 128 -24.19 -3.71 4.82
CA ARG A 128 -24.76 -3.34 3.54
C ARG A 128 -23.67 -3.32 2.47
N GLU A 129 -23.61 -4.36 1.69
CA GLU A 129 -22.66 -4.45 0.59
C GLU A 129 -23.25 -3.79 -0.66
N LEU A 130 -22.47 -2.95 -1.35
CA LEU A 130 -22.84 -2.39 -2.65
C LEU A 130 -22.61 -3.46 -3.72
N VAL A 131 -23.69 -3.91 -4.36
CA VAL A 131 -23.63 -4.93 -5.41
C VAL A 131 -23.83 -4.35 -6.80
N ALA A 132 -24.58 -3.24 -6.93
CA ALA A 132 -24.74 -2.53 -8.19
C ALA A 132 -24.89 -1.02 -8.01
N ALA A 133 -24.43 -0.25 -9.00
CA ALA A 133 -24.59 1.19 -9.07
C ALA A 133 -24.96 1.64 -10.49
N GLY A 134 -25.91 2.55 -10.62
CA GLY A 134 -26.36 3.03 -11.91
C GLY A 134 -26.98 4.42 -11.84
N ARG A 135 -27.54 4.90 -12.96
CA ARG A 135 -28.31 6.14 -13.03
C ARG A 135 -29.79 5.83 -12.93
N ALA A 136 -30.51 6.57 -12.09
CA ALA A 136 -31.95 6.63 -12.11
C ALA A 136 -32.44 7.46 -13.31
N GLY A 137 -33.72 7.34 -13.68
CA GLY A 137 -34.28 8.06 -14.83
C GLY A 137 -34.23 9.59 -14.74
N ASP A 138 -34.09 10.13 -13.53
CA ASP A 138 -33.92 11.57 -13.26
C ASP A 138 -32.43 12.01 -13.12
N GLY A 139 -31.50 11.12 -13.46
CA GLY A 139 -30.05 11.37 -13.42
C GLY A 139 -29.39 11.22 -12.04
N ARG A 140 -30.16 10.95 -10.97
CA ARG A 140 -29.60 10.64 -9.65
C ARG A 140 -28.86 9.30 -9.69
N VAL A 141 -28.04 9.04 -8.68
CA VAL A 141 -27.33 7.77 -8.54
C VAL A 141 -28.22 6.77 -7.80
N ARG A 142 -28.35 5.58 -8.37
CA ARG A 142 -29.06 4.45 -7.80
C ARG A 142 -28.07 3.42 -7.32
N LEU A 143 -28.23 2.95 -6.09
CA LEU A 143 -27.38 1.96 -5.44
C LEU A 143 -28.22 0.76 -5.02
N THR A 144 -27.81 -0.43 -5.42
CA THR A 144 -28.38 -1.70 -4.96
C THR A 144 -27.49 -2.25 -3.86
N LEU A 145 -28.05 -2.41 -2.67
CA LEU A 145 -27.35 -2.85 -1.46
C LEU A 145 -27.90 -4.19 -1.00
N THR A 146 -27.01 -5.07 -0.48
CA THR A 146 -27.48 -6.31 0.16
C THR A 146 -28.33 -6.02 1.39
N GLY A 147 -29.37 -6.85 1.61
CA GLY A 147 -30.26 -6.73 2.76
C GLY A 147 -31.28 -5.59 2.69
N GLU A 148 -31.27 -4.79 1.63
CA GLU A 148 -32.31 -3.77 1.38
C GLU A 148 -33.39 -4.33 0.45
N SER A 149 -34.65 -3.95 0.71
CA SER A 149 -35.82 -4.34 -0.12
C SER A 149 -36.00 -3.48 -1.38
N ALA A 150 -35.33 -2.34 -1.45
CA ALA A 150 -35.35 -1.39 -2.55
C ALA A 150 -34.01 -0.68 -2.73
N ASP A 151 -33.77 -0.23 -3.96
CA ASP A 151 -32.59 0.55 -4.27
C ASP A 151 -32.57 1.90 -3.50
N VAL A 152 -31.39 2.31 -3.08
CA VAL A 152 -31.16 3.66 -2.54
C VAL A 152 -30.89 4.62 -3.68
N VAL A 153 -31.66 5.71 -3.77
CA VAL A 153 -31.48 6.75 -4.79
C VAL A 153 -31.02 8.04 -4.14
N ALA A 154 -29.83 8.52 -4.51
CA ALA A 154 -29.22 9.70 -3.95
C ALA A 154 -28.83 10.71 -5.02
N SER A 155 -28.94 12.01 -4.70
CA SER A 155 -28.49 13.10 -5.58
C SER A 155 -26.98 13.13 -5.72
N ARG A 156 -26.27 12.65 -4.69
CA ARG A 156 -24.79 12.65 -4.59
C ARG A 156 -24.33 11.43 -3.84
N VAL A 157 -23.32 10.78 -4.39
CA VAL A 157 -22.69 9.60 -3.82
C VAL A 157 -21.18 9.79 -3.81
N VAL A 158 -20.54 9.47 -2.71
CA VAL A 158 -19.08 9.33 -2.63
C VAL A 158 -18.77 7.83 -2.66
N LEU A 159 -18.09 7.38 -3.70
CA LEU A 159 -17.50 6.02 -3.73
C LEU A 159 -16.13 6.08 -3.06
N ALA A 160 -16.04 5.51 -1.87
CA ALA A 160 -14.83 5.43 -1.07
C ALA A 160 -14.32 3.98 -0.95
N LEU A 161 -14.54 3.20 -2.01
CA LEU A 161 -14.16 1.79 -2.10
C LEU A 161 -12.79 1.67 -2.77
N PRO A 162 -11.91 0.75 -2.33
CA PRO A 162 -10.75 0.35 -3.11
C PRO A 162 -11.18 -0.14 -4.49
N PHE A 163 -10.37 0.11 -5.52
CA PHE A 163 -10.75 -0.31 -6.88
C PHE A 163 -10.84 -1.83 -7.03
N THR A 164 -10.10 -2.58 -6.23
CA THR A 164 -10.20 -4.05 -6.15
C THR A 164 -11.62 -4.52 -5.78
N THR A 165 -12.27 -3.87 -4.83
CA THR A 165 -13.65 -4.18 -4.46
C THR A 165 -14.67 -3.54 -5.39
N LEU A 166 -14.38 -2.35 -5.92
CA LEU A 166 -15.27 -1.70 -6.90
C LEU A 166 -15.39 -2.52 -8.20
N ARG A 167 -14.37 -3.32 -8.57
CA ARG A 167 -14.44 -4.25 -9.72
C ARG A 167 -15.51 -5.32 -9.59
N GLU A 168 -15.89 -5.68 -8.37
CA GLU A 168 -16.92 -6.68 -8.09
C GLU A 168 -18.35 -6.09 -8.15
N VAL A 169 -18.47 -4.78 -8.13
CA VAL A 169 -19.75 -4.07 -8.24
C VAL A 169 -20.17 -3.98 -9.71
N ASP A 170 -21.42 -4.23 -10.01
CA ASP A 170 -21.98 -3.88 -11.33
C ASP A 170 -22.17 -2.35 -11.41
N TYR A 171 -21.17 -1.66 -11.93
CA TYR A 171 -21.21 -0.20 -12.13
C TYR A 171 -21.45 0.22 -13.59
N ALA A 172 -21.73 -0.70 -14.50
CA ALA A 172 -21.95 -0.38 -15.91
C ALA A 172 -23.04 0.68 -16.10
N GLY A 173 -24.09 0.64 -15.28
CA GLY A 173 -25.20 1.59 -15.28
C GLY A 173 -24.82 3.02 -14.85
N LEU A 174 -23.61 3.29 -14.36
CA LEU A 174 -23.14 4.64 -14.04
C LEU A 174 -22.73 5.44 -15.28
N GLY A 175 -22.34 4.76 -16.37
CA GLY A 175 -21.85 5.41 -17.58
C GLY A 175 -20.53 6.17 -17.35
N LEU A 176 -19.59 5.56 -16.61
CA LEU A 176 -18.31 6.18 -16.32
C LEU A 176 -17.48 6.42 -17.59
N PRO A 177 -16.71 7.50 -17.67
CA PRO A 177 -15.75 7.71 -18.75
C PRO A 177 -14.77 6.53 -18.89
N GLU A 178 -14.32 6.25 -20.11
CA GLU A 178 -13.39 5.14 -20.40
C GLU A 178 -12.14 5.19 -19.53
N ARG A 179 -11.56 6.37 -19.32
CA ARG A 179 -10.37 6.54 -18.46
C ARG A 179 -10.67 6.09 -17.01
N ARG A 180 -11.84 6.45 -16.46
CA ARG A 180 -12.26 6.03 -15.12
C ARG A 180 -12.46 4.51 -15.05
N THR A 181 -13.14 3.95 -16.03
CA THR A 181 -13.34 2.50 -16.13
C THR A 181 -12.01 1.77 -16.22
N ARG A 182 -11.09 2.25 -17.07
CA ARG A 182 -9.73 1.69 -17.18
C ARG A 182 -8.98 1.78 -15.85
N ALA A 183 -9.03 2.92 -15.15
CA ALA A 183 -8.40 3.06 -13.84
C ALA A 183 -8.96 2.06 -12.82
N VAL A 184 -10.28 1.92 -12.72
CA VAL A 184 -10.92 0.91 -11.86
C VAL A 184 -10.45 -0.49 -12.21
N GLN A 185 -10.35 -0.83 -13.49
CA GLN A 185 -9.99 -2.16 -13.96
C GLN A 185 -8.50 -2.50 -13.78
N THR A 186 -7.61 -1.51 -13.87
CA THR A 186 -6.17 -1.79 -14.04
C THR A 186 -5.26 -1.26 -12.93
N LEU A 187 -5.70 -0.27 -12.11
CA LEU A 187 -4.87 0.23 -11.02
C LEU A 187 -4.66 -0.88 -9.99
N ALA A 188 -3.40 -1.26 -9.76
CA ALA A 188 -3.09 -2.27 -8.79
C ALA A 188 -3.33 -1.76 -7.36
N MET A 189 -3.78 -2.67 -6.49
CA MET A 189 -3.74 -2.50 -5.05
C MET A 189 -2.73 -3.53 -4.54
N GLY A 190 -1.69 -3.09 -3.86
CA GLY A 190 -0.55 -3.92 -3.47
C GLY A 190 -0.93 -5.19 -2.71
N THR A 191 -0.02 -6.13 -2.66
CA THR A 191 -0.22 -7.44 -2.02
C THR A 191 0.53 -7.58 -0.70
N ASN A 192 0.81 -6.46 -0.03
CA ASN A 192 1.57 -6.50 1.22
C ASN A 192 0.93 -7.43 2.25
N ALA A 193 1.80 -8.08 3.00
CA ALA A 193 1.44 -8.89 4.16
C ALA A 193 2.30 -8.50 5.36
N LYS A 194 1.75 -8.66 6.56
CA LYS A 194 2.45 -8.46 7.83
C LYS A 194 2.47 -9.76 8.60
N PHE A 195 3.65 -10.28 8.82
CA PHE A 195 3.84 -11.50 9.59
C PHE A 195 4.60 -11.17 10.87
N TYR A 196 3.91 -11.27 11.99
CA TYR A 196 4.45 -11.03 13.33
C TYR A 196 4.91 -12.32 13.96
N LEU A 197 6.12 -12.29 14.55
CA LEU A 197 6.70 -13.39 15.32
C LEU A 197 7.09 -12.87 16.70
N GLN A 198 6.68 -13.56 17.76
CA GLN A 198 6.99 -13.18 19.14
C GLN A 198 8.12 -14.05 19.71
N PHE A 199 8.98 -13.44 20.51
CA PHE A 199 10.17 -14.08 21.09
C PHE A 199 10.14 -13.95 22.62
N ASP A 200 10.75 -14.92 23.32
CA ASP A 200 10.89 -14.91 24.80
C ASP A 200 12.14 -14.14 25.27
N ARG A 201 12.98 -13.67 24.34
CA ARG A 201 14.20 -12.92 24.63
C ARG A 201 14.51 -11.93 23.50
N PRO A 202 15.27 -10.88 23.79
CA PRO A 202 15.69 -9.92 22.78
C PRO A 202 16.43 -10.59 21.62
N TYR A 203 15.94 -10.42 20.40
CA TYR A 203 16.58 -10.98 19.20
C TYR A 203 17.95 -10.35 18.89
N ALA A 204 18.26 -9.18 19.44
CA ALA A 204 19.58 -8.59 19.37
C ALA A 204 20.69 -9.52 19.95
N GLU A 205 20.37 -10.39 20.92
CA GLU A 205 21.29 -11.39 21.45
C GLU A 205 21.73 -12.41 20.39
N SER A 206 20.92 -12.63 19.36
CA SER A 206 21.22 -13.49 18.21
C SER A 206 22.02 -12.77 17.11
N GLY A 207 22.53 -11.55 17.38
CA GLY A 207 23.24 -10.74 16.40
C GLY A 207 22.35 -10.22 15.28
N PHE A 208 21.02 -10.27 15.45
CA PHE A 208 20.06 -9.69 14.53
C PHE A 208 20.03 -8.17 14.74
N GLY A 209 20.24 -7.42 13.65
CA GLY A 209 20.07 -5.96 13.68
C GLY A 209 18.60 -5.55 13.73
N SER A 210 18.36 -4.25 13.82
CA SER A 210 16.98 -3.71 13.79
C SER A 210 16.32 -3.75 12.41
N PHE A 211 17.02 -4.23 11.40
CA PHE A 211 16.57 -4.26 10.01
C PHE A 211 17.26 -5.39 9.24
N PHE A 212 16.51 -6.13 8.47
CA PHE A 212 17.00 -7.24 7.65
C PHE A 212 16.31 -7.24 6.29
N VAL A 213 17.09 -7.37 5.22
CA VAL A 213 16.64 -7.51 3.85
C VAL A 213 17.15 -8.83 3.29
N THR A 214 16.29 -9.60 2.65
CA THR A 214 16.65 -10.84 1.99
C THR A 214 15.89 -11.02 0.67
N ASP A 215 16.51 -11.65 -0.29
CA ASP A 215 15.91 -12.15 -1.52
C ASP A 215 15.19 -13.50 -1.33
N ASP A 216 15.21 -14.04 -0.12
CA ASP A 216 14.41 -15.21 0.23
C ASP A 216 12.92 -14.86 0.12
N PRO A 217 12.12 -15.59 -0.65
CA PRO A 217 10.72 -15.27 -0.88
C PRO A 217 9.85 -15.19 0.38
N SER A 218 10.22 -15.90 1.44
CA SER A 218 9.47 -15.91 2.70
C SER A 218 9.82 -14.76 3.64
N SER A 219 10.88 -13.96 3.37
CA SER A 219 11.36 -12.94 4.32
C SER A 219 12.18 -11.84 3.65
N TRP A 220 11.58 -11.02 2.80
CA TRP A 220 12.29 -9.98 2.07
C TRP A 220 12.64 -8.73 2.91
N TYR A 221 11.92 -8.48 4.02
CA TYR A 221 12.08 -7.30 4.85
C TYR A 221 11.61 -7.58 6.28
N ALA A 222 12.47 -7.45 7.26
CA ALA A 222 12.11 -7.67 8.66
C ALA A 222 12.67 -6.57 9.56
N PHE A 223 11.90 -6.13 10.54
CA PHE A 223 12.29 -5.10 11.49
C PHE A 223 11.58 -5.24 12.84
N ASP A 224 12.21 -4.64 13.85
CA ASP A 224 11.70 -4.54 15.22
C ASP A 224 10.49 -3.59 15.26
N THR A 225 9.35 -4.08 15.73
CA THR A 225 8.15 -3.25 15.86
C THR A 225 8.05 -2.54 17.20
N GLU A 226 8.88 -2.91 18.18
CA GLU A 226 8.81 -2.38 19.53
C GLU A 226 9.88 -1.34 19.82
N LYS A 227 10.87 -1.24 18.94
CA LYS A 227 11.95 -0.26 19.09
C LYS A 227 11.33 1.14 19.24
N ASP A 228 11.76 1.82 20.29
CA ASP A 228 11.33 3.18 20.62
C ASP A 228 9.84 3.34 21.01
N GLN A 229 9.15 2.23 21.34
CA GLN A 229 7.84 2.29 21.95
C GLN A 229 7.96 2.20 23.47
N ASP A 230 7.45 3.21 24.17
CA ASP A 230 7.35 3.22 25.63
C ASP A 230 6.08 2.46 26.05
N VAL A 231 6.09 1.13 25.88
CA VAL A 231 5.00 0.25 26.29
C VAL A 231 5.41 -0.46 27.56
N PRO A 232 4.65 -0.36 28.65
CA PRO A 232 4.91 -1.15 29.86
C PRO A 232 4.77 -2.65 29.56
N ASP A 233 5.61 -3.47 30.16
CA ASP A 233 5.63 -4.95 30.06
C ASP A 233 6.16 -5.52 28.72
N HIS A 234 7.37 -5.10 28.32
CA HIS A 234 8.10 -5.63 27.15
C HIS A 234 8.77 -6.99 27.38
N ASP A 235 8.07 -7.93 28.00
CA ASP A 235 8.69 -9.24 28.28
C ASP A 235 8.80 -10.17 27.05
N ALA A 236 8.24 -9.77 25.90
CA ALA A 236 8.19 -10.62 24.71
C ALA A 236 8.36 -9.82 23.41
N PRO A 237 9.60 -9.61 22.95
CA PRO A 237 9.88 -8.87 21.71
C PRO A 237 9.12 -9.35 20.49
N LEU A 238 8.64 -8.41 19.65
CA LEU A 238 7.82 -8.68 18.47
C LEU A 238 8.55 -8.23 17.21
N LEU A 239 8.90 -9.18 16.34
CA LEU A 239 9.47 -8.94 15.04
C LEU A 239 8.38 -8.94 13.97
N LEU A 240 8.38 -7.92 13.12
CA LEU A 240 7.53 -7.87 11.93
C LEU A 240 8.35 -8.25 10.70
N VAL A 241 7.90 -9.26 9.98
CA VAL A 241 8.30 -9.56 8.61
C VAL A 241 7.27 -8.91 7.68
N TYR A 242 7.74 -7.97 6.86
CA TYR A 242 6.92 -7.23 5.93
C TYR A 242 7.25 -7.64 4.50
N SER A 243 6.29 -8.10 3.76
CA SER A 243 6.45 -8.61 2.40
C SER A 243 5.46 -7.94 1.44
N GLY A 244 5.80 -7.91 0.17
CA GLY A 244 4.96 -7.41 -0.92
C GLY A 244 5.12 -8.27 -2.16
N GLY A 245 4.46 -7.90 -3.26
CA GLY A 245 4.52 -8.61 -4.52
C GLY A 245 4.07 -10.07 -4.40
N GLN A 246 4.74 -10.95 -5.11
CA GLN A 246 4.44 -12.39 -5.10
C GLN A 246 4.63 -13.01 -3.71
N THR A 247 5.62 -12.55 -2.95
CA THR A 247 5.85 -13.03 -1.57
C THR A 247 4.68 -12.69 -0.67
N GLY A 248 4.21 -11.44 -0.69
CA GLY A 248 3.07 -11.01 0.11
C GLY A 248 1.76 -11.70 -0.25
N ALA A 249 1.54 -11.97 -1.54
CA ALA A 249 0.38 -12.73 -2.03
C ALA A 249 0.49 -14.24 -1.81
N GLY A 250 1.70 -14.76 -1.65
CA GLY A 250 2.00 -16.19 -1.72
C GLY A 250 1.86 -16.95 -0.41
N TYR A 251 1.50 -16.31 0.69
CA TYR A 251 1.26 -17.05 1.94
C TYR A 251 0.14 -18.08 1.77
N PRO A 252 0.39 -19.36 2.15
CA PRO A 252 -0.56 -20.46 1.89
C PRO A 252 -1.73 -20.45 2.89
N THR A 253 -2.52 -19.38 2.88
CA THR A 253 -3.70 -19.19 3.70
C THR A 253 -4.83 -18.57 2.88
N SER A 254 -6.07 -18.92 3.22
CA SER A 254 -7.27 -18.27 2.66
C SER A 254 -7.90 -17.26 3.62
N THR A 255 -7.36 -17.14 4.84
CA THR A 255 -7.84 -16.15 5.82
C THR A 255 -7.10 -14.84 5.66
N SER A 256 -7.78 -13.73 5.93
CA SER A 256 -7.16 -12.41 5.91
C SER A 256 -6.23 -12.15 7.09
N GLU A 257 -6.44 -12.85 8.19
CA GLU A 257 -5.67 -12.68 9.42
C GLU A 257 -5.80 -13.90 10.34
N GLY A 258 -4.80 -14.09 11.19
CA GLY A 258 -4.78 -15.17 12.18
C GLY A 258 -3.39 -15.81 12.33
N PRO A 259 -3.30 -16.95 13.03
CA PRO A 259 -2.06 -17.71 13.09
C PRO A 259 -1.58 -18.12 11.69
N ALA A 260 -0.31 -17.91 11.42
CA ALA A 260 0.28 -18.32 10.16
C ALA A 260 0.37 -19.85 10.01
N PRO A 261 0.32 -20.39 8.77
CA PRO A 261 0.62 -21.79 8.53
C PRO A 261 2.02 -22.17 9.06
N GLN A 262 2.15 -23.35 9.63
CA GLN A 262 3.41 -23.81 10.24
C GLN A 262 4.58 -23.84 9.23
N THR A 263 4.30 -24.11 7.98
CA THR A 263 5.31 -24.05 6.89
C THR A 263 5.89 -22.65 6.78
N SER A 264 5.05 -21.62 6.72
CA SER A 264 5.48 -20.22 6.66
C SER A 264 6.29 -19.81 7.90
N VAL A 265 5.90 -20.27 9.09
CA VAL A 265 6.65 -20.03 10.33
C VAL A 265 8.06 -20.63 10.21
N THR A 266 8.15 -21.90 9.81
CA THR A 266 9.42 -22.63 9.71
C THR A 266 10.35 -22.00 8.67
N GLU A 267 9.83 -21.69 7.49
CA GLU A 267 10.61 -21.06 6.41
C GLU A 267 11.09 -19.66 6.79
N THR A 268 10.24 -18.86 7.39
CA THR A 268 10.58 -17.50 7.82
C THR A 268 11.66 -17.51 8.92
N LEU A 269 11.51 -18.37 9.93
CA LEU A 269 12.52 -18.50 10.98
C LEU A 269 13.86 -18.98 10.42
N ALA A 270 13.86 -19.91 9.48
CA ALA A 270 15.08 -20.37 8.81
C ALA A 270 15.73 -19.24 7.97
N ALA A 271 14.95 -18.40 7.30
CA ALA A 271 15.45 -17.23 6.59
C ALA A 271 16.07 -16.20 7.53
N LEU A 272 15.43 -15.91 8.65
CA LEU A 272 15.93 -14.99 9.68
C LEU A 272 17.20 -15.51 10.34
N ASP A 273 17.31 -16.83 10.58
CA ASP A 273 18.52 -17.45 11.12
C ASP A 273 19.72 -17.30 10.18
N ARG A 274 19.52 -17.35 8.87
CA ARG A 274 20.59 -17.08 7.89
C ARG A 274 21.11 -15.64 7.96
N GLY A 275 20.24 -14.70 8.35
CA GLY A 275 20.59 -13.29 8.53
C GLY A 275 21.15 -12.96 9.91
N SER A 276 21.03 -13.86 10.89
CA SER A 276 21.57 -13.66 12.22
C SER A 276 23.01 -14.17 12.31
N THR A 277 23.88 -13.42 13.01
CA THR A 277 25.29 -13.77 13.17
C THR A 277 25.63 -14.34 14.56
N GLY A 278 24.64 -14.36 15.46
CA GLY A 278 24.81 -14.77 16.85
C GLY A 278 24.59 -16.25 17.10
N ASN A 279 24.96 -16.67 18.30
CA ASN A 279 24.70 -17.99 18.83
C ASN A 279 24.14 -17.84 20.24
N PRO A 280 22.91 -18.28 20.51
CA PRO A 280 22.06 -19.15 19.68
C PRO A 280 21.41 -18.43 18.48
N PRO A 281 20.93 -19.17 17.48
CA PRO A 281 20.19 -18.60 16.34
C PRO A 281 18.91 -17.90 16.81
N LEU A 282 18.39 -17.00 15.99
CA LEU A 282 17.19 -16.21 16.32
C LEU A 282 15.97 -17.10 16.61
N SER A 283 15.77 -18.14 15.81
CA SER A 283 14.67 -19.09 15.98
C SER A 283 14.62 -19.76 17.34
N ALA A 284 15.76 -19.89 18.04
CA ALA A 284 15.83 -20.49 19.38
C ALA A 284 15.11 -19.64 20.47
N GLY A 285 14.80 -18.39 20.18
CA GLY A 285 14.02 -17.51 21.06
C GLY A 285 12.55 -17.43 20.69
N TYR A 286 12.12 -18.01 19.58
CA TYR A 286 10.72 -17.99 19.17
C TYR A 286 9.83 -18.75 20.14
N ASN A 287 8.75 -18.12 20.63
CA ASN A 287 7.89 -18.67 21.69
C ASN A 287 6.63 -19.37 21.18
N GLY A 288 6.52 -19.59 19.87
CA GLY A 288 5.37 -20.25 19.27
C GLY A 288 4.20 -19.33 18.93
N LYS A 289 4.25 -18.05 19.30
CA LYS A 289 3.19 -17.08 19.00
C LYS A 289 3.51 -16.31 17.74
N ASN A 290 2.54 -16.26 16.83
CA ASN A 290 2.65 -15.53 15.59
C ASN A 290 1.28 -15.02 15.15
N TYR A 291 1.31 -14.03 14.23
CA TYR A 291 0.09 -13.50 13.62
C TYR A 291 0.40 -13.02 12.21
N LEU A 292 -0.35 -13.51 11.24
CA LEU A 292 -0.22 -13.16 9.83
C LEU A 292 -1.44 -12.34 9.40
N VAL A 293 -1.18 -11.23 8.72
CA VAL A 293 -2.21 -10.40 8.07
C VAL A 293 -1.94 -10.36 6.57
N THR A 294 -2.92 -10.80 5.78
CA THR A 294 -2.87 -10.80 4.30
C THR A 294 -4.07 -10.03 3.75
N TRP A 295 -3.85 -8.79 3.33
CA TRP A 295 -4.96 -7.94 2.84
C TRP A 295 -5.58 -8.45 1.56
N VAL A 296 -4.84 -9.17 0.71
CA VAL A 296 -5.37 -9.79 -0.52
C VAL A 296 -6.52 -10.77 -0.25
N ASN A 297 -6.49 -11.43 0.91
CA ASN A 297 -7.52 -12.38 1.34
C ASN A 297 -8.70 -11.70 2.06
N ASN A 298 -8.61 -10.41 2.36
CA ASN A 298 -9.71 -9.67 2.98
C ASN A 298 -10.73 -9.29 1.88
N PRO A 299 -11.96 -9.82 1.93
CA PRO A 299 -12.96 -9.60 0.88
C PRO A 299 -13.39 -8.14 0.73
N TRP A 300 -13.16 -7.32 1.76
CA TRP A 300 -13.57 -5.92 1.80
C TRP A 300 -12.53 -4.94 1.29
N VAL A 301 -11.29 -5.40 1.06
CA VAL A 301 -10.22 -4.54 0.52
C VAL A 301 -9.46 -5.18 -0.64
N ARG A 302 -9.20 -6.50 -0.60
CA ARG A 302 -8.55 -7.30 -1.64
C ARG A 302 -7.23 -6.71 -2.12
N GLY A 303 -6.46 -6.15 -1.21
CA GLY A 303 -5.17 -5.52 -1.46
C GLY A 303 -4.76 -4.59 -0.33
N SER A 304 -3.55 -4.08 -0.35
CA SER A 304 -3.01 -3.19 0.68
C SER A 304 -3.27 -1.71 0.37
N TYR A 305 -2.61 -1.15 -0.62
CA TYR A 305 -2.74 0.24 -1.08
C TYR A 305 -2.38 0.33 -2.57
N ALA A 306 -2.67 1.50 -3.17
CA ALA A 306 -2.51 1.68 -4.61
C ALA A 306 -1.04 1.65 -5.05
N GLY A 307 -0.77 0.96 -6.15
CA GLY A 307 0.50 0.95 -6.85
C GLY A 307 0.30 1.21 -8.35
N PHE A 308 1.08 2.12 -8.92
CA PHE A 308 0.93 2.53 -10.30
C PHE A 308 1.89 1.73 -11.21
N GLY A 309 1.32 1.07 -12.22
CA GLY A 309 2.06 0.39 -13.27
C GLY A 309 2.51 1.34 -14.40
N PRO A 310 3.26 0.82 -15.40
CA PRO A 310 3.70 1.62 -16.53
C PRO A 310 2.56 2.34 -17.26
N GLY A 311 2.75 3.63 -17.52
CA GLY A 311 1.78 4.51 -18.18
C GLY A 311 0.66 5.03 -17.27
N GLN A 312 0.52 4.52 -16.06
CA GLN A 312 -0.62 4.84 -15.22
C GLN A 312 -0.50 6.19 -14.49
N TYR A 313 0.70 6.67 -14.19
CA TYR A 313 0.85 8.01 -13.62
C TYR A 313 0.38 9.07 -14.63
N THR A 314 0.88 9.02 -15.83
CA THR A 314 0.53 10.02 -16.87
C THR A 314 -0.89 9.87 -17.41
N ASP A 315 -1.59 8.81 -17.06
CA ASP A 315 -2.99 8.59 -17.40
C ASP A 315 -3.95 8.88 -16.22
N PHE A 316 -3.56 8.55 -14.98
CA PHE A 316 -4.48 8.56 -13.85
C PHE A 316 -4.13 9.57 -12.75
N TRP A 317 -2.86 9.97 -12.58
CA TRP A 317 -2.45 10.83 -11.48
C TRP A 317 -3.10 12.20 -11.55
N GLY A 318 -3.85 12.56 -10.52
CA GLY A 318 -4.69 13.76 -10.48
C GLY A 318 -6.07 13.57 -11.16
N TYR A 319 -6.24 12.59 -12.06
CA TYR A 319 -7.55 12.29 -12.63
C TYR A 319 -8.46 11.58 -11.64
N LEU A 320 -7.90 10.70 -10.79
CA LEU A 320 -8.70 9.88 -9.88
C LEU A 320 -9.51 10.69 -8.87
N GLU A 321 -9.11 11.91 -8.58
CA GLU A 321 -9.81 12.83 -7.68
C GLU A 321 -10.93 13.64 -8.36
N THR A 322 -11.06 13.58 -9.68
CA THR A 322 -12.09 14.36 -10.40
C THR A 322 -13.48 13.76 -10.19
N PRO A 323 -14.51 14.58 -9.96
CA PRO A 323 -15.89 14.08 -9.83
C PRO A 323 -16.54 13.80 -11.19
N GLU A 324 -17.56 12.95 -11.18
CA GLU A 324 -18.53 12.81 -12.25
C GLU A 324 -19.88 13.42 -11.81
N PRO A 325 -20.84 13.66 -12.69
CA PRO A 325 -22.13 14.23 -12.31
C PRO A 325 -22.81 13.47 -11.17
N GLY A 326 -22.91 14.08 -9.98
CA GLY A 326 -23.47 13.49 -8.77
C GLY A 326 -22.66 12.35 -8.15
N LEU A 327 -21.46 12.05 -8.66
CA LEU A 327 -20.61 10.97 -8.19
C LEU A 327 -19.21 11.50 -7.88
N PHE A 328 -18.71 11.18 -6.69
CA PHE A 328 -17.44 11.64 -6.15
C PHE A 328 -16.62 10.43 -5.71
N PHE A 329 -15.30 10.60 -5.64
CA PHE A 329 -14.38 9.51 -5.33
C PHE A 329 -13.48 9.90 -4.16
N ALA A 330 -13.28 8.98 -3.23
CA ALA A 330 -12.36 9.11 -2.11
C ALA A 330 -11.63 7.78 -1.87
N GLY A 331 -10.61 7.81 -1.04
CA GLY A 331 -9.69 6.72 -0.77
C GLY A 331 -8.26 7.16 -1.07
N GLU A 332 -7.26 6.55 -0.41
CA GLU A 332 -5.84 6.93 -0.58
C GLU A 332 -5.37 6.89 -2.04
N HIS A 333 -5.91 5.94 -2.83
CA HIS A 333 -5.62 5.79 -4.26
C HIS A 333 -6.07 6.99 -5.12
N THR A 334 -6.88 7.89 -4.56
CA THR A 334 -7.31 9.15 -5.20
C THR A 334 -6.55 10.37 -4.68
N SER A 335 -5.64 10.20 -3.72
CA SER A 335 -4.80 11.27 -3.19
C SER A 335 -3.57 11.47 -4.08
N THR A 336 -3.21 12.73 -4.34
CA THR A 336 -1.97 13.12 -5.02
C THR A 336 -0.92 13.66 -4.05
N HIS A 337 -1.19 13.64 -2.74
CA HIS A 337 -0.29 14.15 -1.71
C HIS A 337 0.16 13.08 -0.72
N SER A 338 -0.68 12.09 -0.46
CA SER A 338 -0.45 11.07 0.57
C SER A 338 -0.99 9.69 0.12
N GLN A 339 -0.78 9.35 -1.15
CA GLN A 339 -1.15 8.03 -1.69
C GLN A 339 -0.45 6.92 -0.88
N GLY A 340 -1.18 5.84 -0.58
CA GLY A 340 -0.68 4.73 0.23
C GLY A 340 -0.74 4.94 1.76
N TYR A 341 -1.07 6.14 2.24
CA TYR A 341 -1.11 6.48 3.66
C TYR A 341 -2.53 6.70 4.19
N LEU A 342 -2.72 6.51 5.51
CA LEU A 342 -3.97 6.86 6.19
C LEU A 342 -4.35 8.33 5.97
N ASN A 343 -3.35 9.21 5.94
CA ASN A 343 -3.55 10.64 5.68
C ASN A 343 -4.20 10.90 4.33
N GLY A 344 -3.83 10.13 3.29
CA GLY A 344 -4.46 10.20 1.97
C GLY A 344 -5.94 9.79 2.00
N GLY A 345 -6.30 8.82 2.85
CA GLY A 345 -7.70 8.47 3.08
C GLY A 345 -8.50 9.63 3.66
N VAL A 346 -7.97 10.31 4.70
CA VAL A 346 -8.61 11.48 5.34
C VAL A 346 -8.70 12.65 4.38
N GLU A 347 -7.60 13.05 3.76
CA GLU A 347 -7.51 14.15 2.80
C GLU A 347 -8.49 13.99 1.64
N SER A 348 -8.54 12.79 1.05
CA SER A 348 -9.45 12.51 -0.05
C SER A 348 -10.93 12.56 0.37
N GLY A 349 -11.23 12.17 1.61
CA GLY A 349 -12.55 12.29 2.22
C GLY A 349 -12.96 13.76 2.37
N GLU A 350 -12.09 14.60 2.92
CA GLU A 350 -12.32 16.05 3.04
C GLU A 350 -12.50 16.72 1.68
N ARG A 351 -11.67 16.38 0.70
CA ARG A 351 -11.80 16.86 -0.68
C ARG A 351 -13.14 16.48 -1.27
N ALA A 352 -13.54 15.20 -1.18
CA ALA A 352 -14.81 14.73 -1.71
C ALA A 352 -16.01 15.41 -1.02
N ALA A 353 -15.97 15.61 0.30
CA ALA A 353 -16.98 16.36 1.04
C ALA A 353 -17.10 17.82 0.54
N ASN A 354 -15.98 18.50 0.34
CA ASN A 354 -15.94 19.85 -0.20
C ASN A 354 -16.50 19.91 -1.64
N GLN A 355 -16.20 18.92 -2.48
CA GLN A 355 -16.77 18.80 -3.84
C GLN A 355 -18.30 18.62 -3.79
N VAL A 356 -18.80 17.80 -2.88
CA VAL A 356 -20.25 17.60 -2.63
C VAL A 356 -20.89 18.91 -2.21
N LEU A 357 -20.32 19.67 -1.27
CA LEU A 357 -20.87 20.91 -0.73
C LEU A 357 -20.92 22.05 -1.77
N ARG A 358 -19.86 22.23 -2.58
CA ARG A 358 -19.79 23.26 -3.61
C ARG A 358 -20.94 23.16 -4.62
N GLY A 359 -21.36 21.95 -4.94
CA GLY A 359 -22.49 21.74 -5.83
C GLY A 359 -23.85 22.10 -5.22
N PHE A 360 -23.97 22.35 -3.89
CA PHE A 360 -25.20 22.91 -3.30
C PHE A 360 -25.22 24.44 -3.37
N GLY A 361 -24.04 25.12 -3.38
CA GLY A 361 -23.96 26.59 -3.43
C GLY A 361 -24.22 27.20 -4.82
N SER A 362 -24.28 26.41 -5.88
CA SER A 362 -24.49 26.90 -7.25
C SER A 362 -25.97 26.93 -7.69
N ARG A 363 -26.93 26.70 -6.78
CA ARG A 363 -28.38 26.73 -7.00
C ARG A 363 -29.12 27.78 -6.17
N ALA A 364 -28.42 28.83 -5.73
CA ALA A 364 -29.03 29.99 -5.09
C ALA A 364 -29.11 31.18 -6.06
#